data_d375d3dd36eb5096f3f76d10743e8e52
#
_entry.id   d375d3dd36eb5096f3f76d10743e8e52
#
_cell.length_a   1.000
_cell.length_b   1.000
_cell.length_c   1.000
_cell.angle_alpha   90.00
_cell.angle_beta   90.00
_cell.angle_gamma   90.00
#
_symmetry.space_group_name_H-M   'P 1'
#
loop_
_entity.id
_entity.type
_entity.pdbx_description
1 polymer ?
#
loop_
_entity_poly.entity_id
_entity_poly.type
_entity_poly.pdbx_seq_one_letter_code
_entity_poly.pdbx_strand_id
1 'polypeptide(L)'
;MKINMWKLLLAGLFASAALAGCEDNRNNFMVDDTISFVNEEQYAGVSVYNGKYELAILKNGKGQQSAKALLSVSETALAEYNTANGTNYAVLPANCYKLSSSTVGFSDGDTRKFVEVTWDDAAIFALGEGTEYAIPLELTVANNALAVDANRNVKIINPKRASIGMERELAASFHPTATHEVISFDGNIVLDNAISTMDLTVNYTIDNSLVDAYNQANGTNYLAAPDGFATLDATSSQIAAGETAAKFSGKINSDKLFTGSNLDIVGDLLVPVRITSTSLDGITVTTEVMYVPFTMDKEVKGPWTVLEGNGIGYAYDPLPPAWSVAIYTAERLF
;
A
#
# COMPACT_ATOMS: atom_id res chain seq x y z
N MET A 1 -78.90 -18.37 -39.60
CA MET A 1 -77.70 -17.43 -39.48
C MET A 1 -76.64 -17.95 -40.41
N LYS A 2 -76.47 -17.40 -41.62
CA LYS A 2 -75.46 -17.85 -42.60
C LYS A 2 -74.19 -17.09 -42.30
N ILE A 3 -73.22 -17.74 -41.64
CA ILE A 3 -71.90 -17.18 -41.43
C ILE A 3 -71.16 -17.22 -42.76
N ASN A 4 -70.83 -16.04 -43.28
CA ASN A 4 -70.17 -15.89 -44.58
C ASN A 4 -68.72 -16.50 -44.40
N MET A 5 -68.55 -17.65 -44.99
CA MET A 5 -67.31 -18.42 -45.05
C MET A 5 -66.10 -17.61 -45.61
N TRP A 6 -66.41 -16.57 -46.37
CA TRP A 6 -65.40 -15.69 -46.96
C TRP A 6 -64.75 -14.75 -45.93
N LYS A 7 -65.48 -14.42 -44.85
CA LYS A 7 -64.94 -13.61 -43.74
C LYS A 7 -63.98 -14.44 -42.84
N LEU A 8 -64.20 -15.76 -42.76
CA LEU A 8 -63.29 -16.67 -42.05
C LEU A 8 -61.97 -16.92 -42.79
N LEU A 9 -62.04 -16.95 -44.18
CA LEU A 9 -60.83 -17.09 -45.00
C LEU A 9 -59.94 -15.82 -44.93
N LEU A 10 -60.56 -14.62 -44.94
CA LEU A 10 -59.79 -13.38 -44.78
C LEU A 10 -59.19 -13.22 -43.39
N ALA A 11 -59.84 -13.64 -42.31
CA ALA A 11 -59.29 -13.64 -40.94
C ALA A 11 -58.15 -14.66 -40.83
N GLY A 12 -58.22 -15.79 -41.49
CA GLY A 12 -57.12 -16.79 -41.49
C GLY A 12 -55.86 -16.30 -42.23
N LEU A 13 -56.06 -15.54 -43.35
CA LEU A 13 -54.92 -14.99 -44.09
C LEU A 13 -54.22 -13.87 -43.35
N PHE A 14 -54.93 -13.04 -42.59
CA PHE A 14 -54.29 -12.00 -41.73
C PHE A 14 -53.58 -12.57 -40.51
N ALA A 15 -54.08 -13.66 -39.96
CA ALA A 15 -53.43 -14.32 -38.85
C ALA A 15 -52.12 -15.03 -39.26
N SER A 16 -52.06 -15.60 -40.49
CA SER A 16 -50.83 -16.22 -40.98
C SER A 16 -49.79 -15.19 -41.46
N ALA A 17 -50.15 -14.00 -41.89
CA ALA A 17 -49.23 -12.93 -42.26
C ALA A 17 -48.63 -12.26 -41.01
N ALA A 18 -49.33 -12.26 -39.84
CA ALA A 18 -48.82 -11.71 -38.59
C ALA A 18 -47.80 -12.64 -37.91
N LEU A 19 -47.80 -13.93 -38.22
CA LEU A 19 -46.81 -14.89 -37.67
C LEU A 19 -45.55 -15.02 -38.53
N ALA A 20 -45.54 -14.53 -39.77
CA ALA A 20 -44.35 -14.52 -40.63
C ALA A 20 -43.51 -13.22 -40.52
N GLY A 21 -43.89 -12.28 -39.67
CA GLY A 21 -43.27 -10.95 -39.59
C GLY A 21 -42.39 -10.68 -38.39
N CYS A 22 -42.06 -11.69 -37.58
CA CYS A 22 -41.00 -11.55 -36.57
C CYS A 22 -39.76 -12.31 -37.04
N GLU A 23 -39.13 -11.85 -38.10
CA GLU A 23 -37.68 -12.03 -38.18
C GLU A 23 -37.09 -11.32 -36.94
N ASP A 24 -36.44 -12.08 -36.10
CA ASP A 24 -35.74 -11.54 -34.94
C ASP A 24 -34.55 -10.69 -35.42
N ASN A 25 -34.84 -9.44 -35.78
CA ASN A 25 -33.86 -8.48 -36.24
C ASN A 25 -32.78 -8.17 -35.21
N ARG A 26 -32.87 -8.73 -34.00
CA ARG A 26 -31.80 -8.56 -32.99
C ARG A 26 -30.45 -9.04 -33.50
N ASN A 27 -30.43 -10.14 -34.25
CA ASN A 27 -29.19 -10.68 -34.81
C ASN A 27 -28.53 -9.78 -35.85
N ASN A 28 -29.29 -8.89 -36.51
CA ASN A 28 -28.75 -7.96 -37.50
C ASN A 28 -28.02 -6.76 -36.89
N PHE A 29 -28.23 -6.48 -35.59
CA PHE A 29 -27.57 -5.40 -34.85
C PHE A 29 -26.48 -5.90 -33.90
N MET A 30 -26.29 -7.21 -33.77
CA MET A 30 -25.25 -7.78 -32.93
C MET A 30 -23.95 -7.95 -33.73
N VAL A 31 -22.86 -7.52 -33.14
CA VAL A 31 -21.51 -7.73 -33.68
C VAL A 31 -21.13 -9.21 -33.63
N ASP A 32 -20.24 -9.62 -34.52
CA ASP A 32 -19.70 -10.98 -34.51
C ASP A 32 -18.98 -11.29 -33.21
N ASP A 33 -18.93 -12.59 -32.87
CA ASP A 33 -18.30 -13.03 -31.65
C ASP A 33 -16.79 -12.69 -31.64
N THR A 34 -16.33 -12.12 -30.54
CA THR A 34 -14.92 -11.79 -30.31
C THR A 34 -14.48 -12.31 -28.96
N ILE A 35 -13.22 -12.62 -28.86
CA ILE A 35 -12.58 -13.00 -27.57
C ILE A 35 -11.73 -11.84 -27.06
N SER A 36 -11.80 -11.56 -25.75
CA SER A 36 -11.04 -10.50 -25.12
C SER A 36 -10.81 -10.77 -23.63
N PHE A 37 -9.85 -10.07 -23.04
CA PHE A 37 -9.85 -9.89 -21.58
C PHE A 37 -10.98 -8.94 -21.15
N VAL A 38 -11.36 -9.00 -19.86
CA VAL A 38 -12.52 -8.25 -19.33
C VAL A 38 -12.33 -6.74 -19.43
N ASN A 39 -11.14 -6.23 -19.11
CA ASN A 39 -10.86 -4.81 -19.00
C ASN A 39 -9.95 -4.33 -20.13
N GLU A 40 -10.07 -3.06 -20.46
CA GLU A 40 -9.12 -2.36 -21.34
C GLU A 40 -7.78 -2.12 -20.65
N GLU A 41 -7.72 -2.13 -19.31
CA GLU A 41 -6.48 -2.02 -18.58
C GLU A 41 -5.58 -3.23 -18.84
N GLN A 42 -4.49 -2.98 -19.53
CA GLN A 42 -3.49 -4.03 -19.82
C GLN A 42 -2.75 -4.49 -18.58
N TYR A 43 -2.60 -3.62 -17.58
CA TYR A 43 -1.81 -3.86 -16.37
C TYR A 43 -2.67 -4.31 -15.18
N ALA A 44 -2.11 -5.26 -14.41
CA ALA A 44 -2.63 -5.67 -13.12
C ALA A 44 -1.46 -5.84 -12.13
N GLY A 45 -1.30 -4.86 -11.24
CA GLY A 45 -0.42 -5.01 -10.07
C GLY A 45 -1.16 -5.75 -8.97
N VAL A 46 -0.61 -6.86 -8.52
CA VAL A 46 -1.22 -7.72 -7.51
C VAL A 46 -0.20 -7.99 -6.42
N SER A 47 -0.59 -7.90 -5.15
CA SER A 47 0.32 -8.26 -4.07
C SER A 47 0.76 -9.72 -4.21
N VAL A 48 2.07 -9.96 -4.13
CA VAL A 48 2.64 -11.31 -4.19
C VAL A 48 2.06 -12.22 -3.10
N TYR A 49 1.74 -11.67 -1.94
CA TYR A 49 1.18 -12.40 -0.80
C TYR A 49 -0.26 -12.89 -1.03
N ASN A 50 -0.94 -12.43 -2.08
CA ASN A 50 -2.25 -12.96 -2.45
C ASN A 50 -2.15 -14.34 -3.12
N GLY A 51 -0.95 -14.76 -3.56
CA GLY A 51 -0.67 -16.08 -4.13
C GLY A 51 -1.32 -16.37 -5.47
N LYS A 52 -2.29 -15.56 -5.90
CA LYS A 52 -3.03 -15.79 -7.14
C LYS A 52 -3.71 -14.56 -7.72
N TYR A 53 -4.00 -14.66 -9.01
CA TYR A 53 -4.81 -13.71 -9.78
C TYR A 53 -5.80 -14.47 -10.65
N GLU A 54 -7.06 -14.04 -10.66
CA GLU A 54 -8.10 -14.62 -11.51
C GLU A 54 -8.26 -13.79 -12.79
N LEU A 55 -7.86 -14.37 -13.91
CA LEU A 55 -7.91 -13.76 -15.22
C LEU A 55 -9.22 -14.14 -15.91
N ALA A 56 -10.10 -13.17 -16.14
CA ALA A 56 -11.36 -13.39 -16.84
C ALA A 56 -11.21 -13.16 -18.34
N ILE A 57 -11.69 -14.12 -19.13
CA ILE A 57 -11.76 -14.06 -20.58
C ILE A 57 -13.21 -14.02 -20.99
N LEU A 58 -13.55 -13.09 -21.87
CA LEU A 58 -14.91 -12.89 -22.39
C LEU A 58 -15.02 -13.38 -23.82
N LYS A 59 -16.18 -13.92 -24.13
CA LYS A 59 -16.71 -14.04 -25.51
C LYS A 59 -17.86 -13.05 -25.65
N ASN A 60 -17.66 -12.03 -26.45
CA ASN A 60 -18.62 -10.95 -26.73
C ASN A 60 -19.25 -11.16 -28.10
N GLY A 61 -20.41 -10.55 -28.33
CA GLY A 61 -21.11 -10.64 -29.58
C GLY A 61 -22.38 -11.49 -29.50
N LYS A 62 -22.71 -12.20 -30.56
CA LYS A 62 -23.92 -13.04 -30.68
C LYS A 62 -23.91 -14.25 -29.74
N GLY A 63 -22.74 -14.67 -29.31
CA GLY A 63 -22.55 -15.76 -28.36
C GLY A 63 -22.79 -17.16 -28.95
N GLN A 64 -22.93 -17.30 -30.25
CA GLN A 64 -23.39 -18.51 -30.93
C GLN A 64 -22.26 -19.41 -31.46
N GLN A 65 -21.02 -18.94 -31.43
CA GLN A 65 -19.88 -19.70 -31.94
C GLN A 65 -19.07 -20.32 -30.80
N SER A 66 -18.67 -21.57 -30.97
CA SER A 66 -17.70 -22.18 -30.12
C SER A 66 -16.28 -21.74 -30.51
N ALA A 67 -15.41 -21.57 -29.53
CA ALA A 67 -14.02 -21.17 -29.74
C ALA A 67 -13.10 -21.79 -28.75
N LYS A 68 -11.82 -21.85 -29.09
CA LYS A 68 -10.74 -22.25 -28.22
C LYS A 68 -9.75 -21.12 -28.11
N ALA A 69 -9.81 -20.38 -26.98
CA ALA A 69 -8.86 -19.35 -26.66
C ALA A 69 -7.54 -19.95 -26.16
N LEU A 70 -6.43 -19.37 -26.57
CA LEU A 70 -5.08 -19.76 -26.20
C LEU A 70 -4.40 -18.62 -25.48
N LEU A 71 -3.73 -18.93 -24.38
CA LEU A 71 -2.91 -18.01 -23.60
C LEU A 71 -1.44 -18.38 -23.78
N SER A 72 -0.64 -17.42 -24.16
CA SER A 72 0.82 -17.57 -24.26
C SER A 72 1.53 -16.39 -23.57
N VAL A 73 2.76 -16.63 -23.14
CA VAL A 73 3.64 -15.56 -22.66
C VAL A 73 4.24 -14.86 -23.89
N SER A 74 4.12 -13.53 -23.95
CA SER A 74 4.59 -12.71 -25.06
C SER A 74 5.62 -11.69 -24.60
N GLU A 75 6.90 -11.98 -24.83
CA GLU A 75 8.00 -11.04 -24.55
C GLU A 75 7.87 -9.76 -25.38
N THR A 76 7.36 -9.89 -26.61
CA THR A 76 7.11 -8.75 -27.50
C THR A 76 6.07 -7.80 -26.91
N ALA A 77 4.95 -8.34 -26.42
CA ALA A 77 3.91 -7.53 -25.77
C ALA A 77 4.44 -6.82 -24.50
N LEU A 78 5.36 -7.46 -23.74
CA LEU A 78 5.99 -6.80 -22.60
C LEU A 78 6.92 -5.67 -23.03
N ALA A 79 7.70 -5.86 -24.08
CA ALA A 79 8.60 -4.82 -24.59
C ALA A 79 7.82 -3.61 -25.13
N GLU A 80 6.71 -3.85 -25.81
CA GLU A 80 5.81 -2.80 -26.29
C GLU A 80 5.18 -2.04 -25.09
N TYR A 81 4.69 -2.78 -24.09
CA TYR A 81 4.15 -2.19 -22.86
C TYR A 81 5.19 -1.33 -22.14
N ASN A 82 6.39 -1.86 -21.93
CA ASN A 82 7.49 -1.12 -21.29
C ASN A 82 7.81 0.18 -22.03
N THR A 83 7.87 0.12 -23.36
CA THR A 83 8.16 1.30 -24.18
C THR A 83 7.05 2.34 -24.08
N ALA A 84 5.78 1.90 -24.11
CA ALA A 84 4.62 2.79 -24.09
C ALA A 84 4.42 3.47 -22.71
N ASN A 85 4.81 2.79 -21.62
CA ASN A 85 4.57 3.24 -20.24
C ASN A 85 5.85 3.72 -19.52
N GLY A 86 7.02 3.68 -20.16
CA GLY A 86 8.29 4.06 -19.54
C GLY A 86 8.71 3.14 -18.39
N THR A 87 8.26 1.88 -18.42
CA THR A 87 8.59 0.84 -17.43
C THR A 87 9.73 -0.05 -17.92
N ASN A 88 10.27 -0.89 -17.03
CA ASN A 88 11.37 -1.82 -17.37
C ASN A 88 11.14 -3.19 -16.70
N TYR A 89 9.94 -3.74 -16.87
CA TYR A 89 9.63 -5.07 -16.34
C TYR A 89 10.40 -6.14 -17.12
N ALA A 90 10.95 -7.11 -16.37
CA ALA A 90 11.45 -8.36 -16.93
C ALA A 90 10.34 -9.42 -16.93
N VAL A 91 10.43 -10.40 -17.82
CA VAL A 91 9.50 -11.54 -17.79
C VAL A 91 9.74 -12.36 -16.54
N LEU A 92 8.68 -12.63 -15.76
CA LEU A 92 8.77 -13.50 -14.60
C LEU A 92 9.15 -14.92 -15.04
N PRO A 93 10.21 -15.55 -14.48
CA PRO A 93 10.62 -16.90 -14.83
C PRO A 93 9.47 -17.91 -14.66
N ALA A 94 9.40 -18.86 -15.60
CA ALA A 94 8.28 -19.81 -15.66
C ALA A 94 8.16 -20.74 -14.44
N ASN A 95 9.23 -20.90 -13.66
CA ASN A 95 9.21 -21.67 -12.41
C ASN A 95 8.59 -20.89 -11.24
N CYS A 96 8.36 -19.59 -11.38
CA CYS A 96 7.80 -18.73 -10.34
C CYS A 96 6.26 -18.66 -10.38
N TYR A 97 5.61 -19.18 -11.44
CA TYR A 97 4.15 -19.13 -11.57
C TYR A 97 3.60 -20.31 -12.34
N LYS A 98 2.26 -20.46 -12.27
CA LYS A 98 1.53 -21.51 -12.99
C LYS A 98 0.19 -20.96 -13.45
N LEU A 99 -0.19 -21.26 -14.69
CA LEU A 99 -1.55 -21.07 -15.20
C LEU A 99 -2.37 -22.34 -14.95
N SER A 100 -3.60 -22.20 -14.47
CA SER A 100 -4.51 -23.34 -14.33
C SER A 100 -4.82 -23.99 -15.67
N SER A 101 -4.80 -23.21 -16.76
CA SER A 101 -4.86 -23.69 -18.15
C SER A 101 -4.28 -22.64 -19.10
N SER A 102 -3.55 -23.08 -20.12
CA SER A 102 -3.14 -22.24 -21.25
C SER A 102 -4.17 -22.28 -22.38
N THR A 103 -5.27 -23.02 -22.23
CA THR A 103 -6.29 -23.22 -23.25
C THR A 103 -7.67 -23.17 -22.61
N VAL A 104 -8.57 -22.33 -23.16
CA VAL A 104 -9.93 -22.13 -22.64
C VAL A 104 -10.94 -22.37 -23.73
N GLY A 105 -11.78 -23.39 -23.53
CA GLY A 105 -12.87 -23.70 -24.45
C GLY A 105 -14.12 -22.88 -24.15
N PHE A 106 -14.70 -22.29 -25.19
CA PHE A 106 -16.01 -21.65 -25.17
C PHE A 106 -16.98 -22.48 -26.01
N SER A 107 -18.06 -22.92 -25.39
CA SER A 107 -19.20 -23.52 -26.09
C SER A 107 -20.17 -22.42 -26.56
N ASP A 108 -21.17 -22.81 -27.33
CA ASP A 108 -22.32 -21.98 -27.61
C ASP A 108 -22.97 -21.51 -26.28
N GLY A 109 -23.32 -20.24 -26.18
CA GLY A 109 -23.90 -19.64 -24.99
C GLY A 109 -22.89 -19.27 -23.88
N ASP A 110 -21.67 -19.76 -23.93
CA ASP A 110 -20.62 -19.31 -22.96
C ASP A 110 -20.22 -17.86 -23.24
N THR A 111 -20.20 -17.02 -22.20
CA THR A 111 -19.82 -15.60 -22.31
C THR A 111 -18.58 -15.24 -21.54
N ARG A 112 -18.23 -16.03 -20.52
CA ARG A 112 -17.08 -15.77 -19.64
C ARG A 112 -16.46 -17.07 -19.15
N LYS A 113 -15.15 -17.07 -19.10
CA LYS A 113 -14.34 -18.15 -18.45
C LYS A 113 -13.23 -17.51 -17.63
N PHE A 114 -12.69 -18.28 -16.71
CA PHE A 114 -11.62 -17.83 -15.82
C PHE A 114 -10.41 -18.75 -15.95
N VAL A 115 -9.23 -18.13 -15.85
CA VAL A 115 -7.96 -18.81 -15.71
C VAL A 115 -7.30 -18.28 -14.44
N GLU A 116 -6.99 -19.15 -13.53
CA GLU A 116 -6.24 -18.80 -12.34
C GLU A 116 -4.75 -18.81 -12.67
N VAL A 117 -4.07 -17.71 -12.30
CA VAL A 117 -2.62 -17.55 -12.34
C VAL A 117 -2.16 -17.61 -10.89
N THR A 118 -1.42 -18.65 -10.52
CA THR A 118 -0.83 -18.80 -9.18
C THR A 118 0.67 -18.61 -9.26
N TRP A 119 1.29 -18.12 -8.19
CA TRP A 119 2.74 -17.97 -8.10
C TRP A 119 3.26 -18.49 -6.77
N ASP A 120 4.56 -18.76 -6.76
CA ASP A 120 5.34 -19.13 -5.58
C ASP A 120 6.06 -17.87 -5.09
N ASP A 121 5.64 -17.32 -3.97
CA ASP A 121 6.19 -16.11 -3.37
C ASP A 121 7.66 -16.30 -2.99
N ALA A 122 8.03 -17.44 -2.42
CA ALA A 122 9.42 -17.76 -2.07
C ALA A 122 10.32 -17.79 -3.32
N ALA A 123 9.84 -18.37 -4.43
CA ALA A 123 10.58 -18.35 -5.68
C ALA A 123 10.75 -16.94 -6.25
N ILE A 124 9.72 -16.09 -6.11
CA ILE A 124 9.80 -14.68 -6.52
C ILE A 124 10.79 -13.91 -5.62
N PHE A 125 10.77 -14.13 -4.30
CA PHE A 125 11.72 -13.48 -3.38
C PHE A 125 13.16 -13.89 -3.65
N ALA A 126 13.40 -15.13 -4.07
CA ALA A 126 14.72 -15.63 -4.44
C ALA A 126 15.33 -14.95 -5.70
N LEU A 127 14.52 -14.27 -6.51
CA LEU A 127 15.02 -13.50 -7.66
C LEU A 127 15.79 -12.22 -7.25
N GLY A 128 15.78 -11.88 -5.95
CA GLY A 128 16.45 -10.68 -5.43
C GLY A 128 15.63 -9.40 -5.63
N GLU A 129 16.22 -8.30 -5.23
CA GLU A 129 15.64 -6.96 -5.35
C GLU A 129 16.23 -6.20 -6.56
N GLY A 130 15.58 -5.10 -6.95
CA GLY A 130 16.07 -4.19 -8.00
C GLY A 130 15.57 -4.49 -9.41
N THR A 131 14.94 -5.65 -9.66
CA THR A 131 14.25 -5.95 -10.92
C THR A 131 12.78 -6.23 -10.65
N GLU A 132 11.91 -5.48 -11.31
CA GLU A 132 10.48 -5.75 -11.30
C GLU A 132 10.13 -6.76 -12.40
N TYR A 133 9.30 -7.74 -12.07
CA TYR A 133 8.92 -8.82 -12.97
C TYR A 133 7.44 -8.76 -13.29
N ALA A 134 7.07 -9.18 -14.51
CA ALA A 134 5.68 -9.32 -14.92
C ALA A 134 5.45 -10.58 -15.75
N ILE A 135 4.20 -11.07 -15.78
CA ILE A 135 3.73 -12.16 -16.62
C ILE A 135 2.95 -11.53 -17.78
N PRO A 136 3.54 -11.39 -18.98
CA PRO A 136 2.84 -10.85 -20.14
C PRO A 136 2.04 -11.95 -20.85
N LEU A 137 0.74 -11.98 -20.63
CA LEU A 137 -0.15 -12.94 -21.26
C LEU A 137 -0.78 -12.33 -22.51
N GLU A 138 -0.63 -13.03 -23.64
CA GLU A 138 -1.27 -12.69 -24.89
C GLU A 138 -2.37 -13.74 -25.19
N LEU A 139 -3.54 -13.22 -25.62
CA LEU A 139 -4.72 -14.00 -25.95
C LEU A 139 -4.84 -14.14 -27.47
N THR A 140 -4.92 -15.37 -27.93
CA THR A 140 -5.18 -15.72 -29.32
C THR A 140 -6.32 -16.75 -29.42
N VAL A 141 -6.79 -17.04 -30.61
CA VAL A 141 -7.84 -18.05 -30.85
C VAL A 141 -7.36 -19.11 -31.85
N ALA A 142 -7.53 -20.36 -31.46
CA ALA A 142 -7.16 -21.49 -32.30
C ALA A 142 -7.92 -21.45 -33.64
N ASN A 143 -7.20 -21.70 -34.72
CA ASN A 143 -7.74 -21.76 -36.10
C ASN A 143 -8.47 -20.47 -36.55
N ASN A 144 -8.21 -19.34 -35.91
CA ASN A 144 -8.90 -18.08 -36.22
C ASN A 144 -10.43 -18.19 -36.27
N ALA A 145 -10.99 -19.05 -35.43
CA ALA A 145 -12.43 -19.31 -35.41
C ALA A 145 -13.24 -18.07 -35.03
N LEU A 146 -12.67 -17.19 -34.19
CA LEU A 146 -13.24 -15.89 -33.83
C LEU A 146 -12.14 -14.83 -33.92
N ALA A 147 -12.55 -13.57 -34.05
CA ALA A 147 -11.65 -12.45 -33.92
C ALA A 147 -11.23 -12.26 -32.44
N VAL A 148 -10.03 -11.76 -32.23
CA VAL A 148 -9.55 -11.29 -30.91
C VAL A 148 -9.61 -9.77 -30.92
N ASP A 149 -10.12 -9.19 -29.84
CA ASP A 149 -10.12 -7.73 -29.70
C ASP A 149 -8.68 -7.25 -29.43
N ALA A 150 -8.09 -6.57 -30.42
CA ALA A 150 -6.71 -6.13 -30.38
C ALA A 150 -6.39 -5.15 -29.24
N ASN A 151 -7.39 -4.46 -28.71
CA ASN A 151 -7.19 -3.53 -27.56
C ASN A 151 -7.22 -4.25 -26.22
N ARG A 152 -7.70 -5.51 -26.18
CA ARG A 152 -7.92 -6.28 -24.96
C ARG A 152 -7.40 -7.71 -25.07
N ASN A 153 -6.34 -7.93 -25.85
CA ASN A 153 -5.71 -9.24 -26.03
C ASN A 153 -4.43 -9.44 -25.23
N VAL A 154 -3.92 -8.40 -24.57
CA VAL A 154 -2.70 -8.46 -23.75
C VAL A 154 -3.04 -8.12 -22.30
N LYS A 155 -2.49 -8.90 -21.36
CA LYS A 155 -2.55 -8.64 -19.91
C LYS A 155 -1.16 -8.78 -19.30
N ILE A 156 -0.71 -7.73 -18.66
CA ILE A 156 0.57 -7.68 -17.92
C ILE A 156 0.25 -7.84 -16.44
N ILE A 157 0.56 -8.99 -15.88
CA ILE A 157 0.32 -9.27 -14.45
C ILE A 157 1.65 -9.12 -13.73
N ASN A 158 1.73 -8.15 -12.82
CA ASN A 158 2.91 -7.90 -12.00
C ASN A 158 2.65 -8.34 -10.56
N PRO A 159 3.20 -9.47 -10.09
CA PRO A 159 3.20 -9.84 -8.69
C PRO A 159 4.13 -8.89 -7.93
N LYS A 160 3.55 -7.88 -7.30
CA LYS A 160 4.28 -6.84 -6.57
C LYS A 160 4.66 -7.32 -5.18
N ARG A 161 5.92 -7.12 -4.83
CA ARG A 161 6.33 -7.14 -3.43
C ARG A 161 5.68 -5.96 -2.72
N ALA A 162 5.30 -6.17 -1.49
CA ALA A 162 4.83 -5.07 -0.67
C ALA A 162 6.02 -4.32 -0.07
N SER A 163 5.88 -3.04 0.11
CA SER A 163 6.84 -2.22 0.86
C SER A 163 6.15 -1.49 2.00
N ILE A 164 6.90 -1.31 3.09
CA ILE A 164 6.44 -0.56 4.26
C ILE A 164 7.38 0.60 4.56
N GLY A 165 6.82 1.62 5.16
CA GLY A 165 7.59 2.74 5.68
C GLY A 165 6.92 3.33 6.92
N MET A 166 7.73 4.00 7.74
CA MET A 166 7.20 4.83 8.81
C MET A 166 6.93 6.23 8.30
N GLU A 167 5.73 6.74 8.57
CA GLU A 167 5.31 8.08 8.23
C GLU A 167 4.83 8.80 9.48
N ARG A 168 5.13 10.08 9.54
CA ARG A 168 4.61 11.00 10.53
C ARG A 168 3.99 12.17 9.79
N GLU A 169 2.75 12.48 10.07
CA GLU A 169 2.25 13.82 9.80
C GLU A 169 3.10 14.79 10.59
N LEU A 170 3.66 15.79 9.91
CA LEU A 170 4.57 16.78 10.48
C LEU A 170 3.94 17.37 11.75
N ALA A 171 4.21 16.74 12.87
CA ALA A 171 3.85 17.29 14.14
C ALA A 171 4.74 18.47 14.44
N ALA A 172 4.17 19.48 15.04
CA ALA A 172 4.90 20.55 15.68
C ALA A 172 6.00 19.92 16.57
N SER A 173 7.15 20.58 16.63
CA SER A 173 8.18 20.24 17.59
C SER A 173 7.55 20.19 18.97
N PHE A 174 7.80 19.11 19.70
CA PHE A 174 7.36 19.00 21.09
C PHE A 174 8.26 19.85 21.98
N HIS A 175 7.66 20.59 22.89
CA HIS A 175 8.37 21.41 23.87
C HIS A 175 8.09 20.85 25.27
N PRO A 176 8.87 19.86 25.75
CA PRO A 176 8.69 19.36 27.10
C PRO A 176 9.04 20.45 28.12
N THR A 177 8.14 20.68 29.05
CA THR A 177 8.31 21.65 30.15
C THR A 177 8.63 20.92 31.48
N ALA A 178 9.08 21.67 32.48
CA ALA A 178 9.42 21.16 33.82
C ALA A 178 8.24 20.63 34.62
N THR A 179 7.02 20.73 34.14
CA THR A 179 5.82 20.49 34.91
C THR A 179 5.25 19.08 34.74
N HIS A 180 6.06 18.03 34.95
CA HIS A 180 5.58 16.62 35.01
C HIS A 180 4.64 16.22 33.86
N GLU A 181 4.89 16.76 32.68
CA GLU A 181 4.06 16.49 31.53
C GLU A 181 4.36 15.13 30.92
N VAL A 182 3.32 14.35 30.69
CA VAL A 182 3.38 13.19 29.80
C VAL A 182 2.82 13.63 28.45
N ILE A 183 3.69 13.78 27.47
CA ILE A 183 3.32 14.13 26.11
C ILE A 183 3.27 12.86 25.27
N SER A 184 2.19 12.66 24.54
CA SER A 184 2.07 11.55 23.61
C SER A 184 2.59 11.95 22.24
N PHE A 185 3.23 11.02 21.55
CA PHE A 185 3.58 11.10 20.14
C PHE A 185 3.06 9.86 19.41
N ASP A 186 2.78 10.00 18.14
CA ASP A 186 2.28 8.92 17.29
C ASP A 186 2.91 8.97 15.90
N GLY A 187 2.72 7.91 15.15
CA GLY A 187 3.10 7.77 13.77
C GLY A 187 2.31 6.66 13.09
N ASN A 188 2.45 6.59 11.79
CA ASN A 188 1.85 5.55 10.96
C ASN A 188 2.92 4.64 10.40
N ILE A 189 2.58 3.36 10.28
CA ILE A 189 3.28 2.39 9.45
C ILE A 189 2.39 2.20 8.23
N VAL A 190 2.90 2.51 7.04
CA VAL A 190 2.14 2.50 5.79
C VAL A 190 2.66 1.40 4.89
N LEU A 191 1.73 0.64 4.33
CA LEU A 191 1.94 -0.43 3.37
C LEU A 191 1.49 0.05 1.99
N ASP A 192 2.34 -0.01 0.98
CA ASP A 192 2.06 0.49 -0.37
C ASP A 192 1.03 -0.36 -1.13
N ASN A 193 0.99 -1.67 -0.87
CA ASN A 193 0.06 -2.60 -1.50
C ASN A 193 -0.62 -3.46 -0.43
N ALA A 194 -1.93 -3.34 -0.29
CA ALA A 194 -2.70 -4.13 0.66
C ALA A 194 -2.51 -5.64 0.47
N ILE A 195 -2.32 -6.35 1.57
CA ILE A 195 -2.28 -7.81 1.63
C ILE A 195 -3.66 -8.26 2.06
N SER A 196 -4.44 -8.85 1.15
CA SER A 196 -5.83 -9.19 1.42
C SER A 196 -6.05 -10.53 2.12
N THR A 197 -5.00 -11.36 2.19
CA THR A 197 -5.10 -12.75 2.64
C THR A 197 -4.66 -12.99 4.07
N MET A 198 -3.87 -12.07 4.65
CA MET A 198 -3.30 -12.23 5.98
C MET A 198 -2.91 -10.89 6.59
N ASP A 199 -2.79 -10.86 7.89
CA ASP A 199 -2.32 -9.71 8.65
C ASP A 199 -0.80 -9.59 8.58
N LEU A 200 -0.30 -8.36 8.60
CA LEU A 200 1.13 -8.07 8.68
C LEU A 200 1.45 -7.46 10.06
N THR A 201 2.27 -8.14 10.84
CA THR A 201 2.83 -7.59 12.08
C THR A 201 4.16 -6.93 11.79
N VAL A 202 4.32 -5.69 12.25
CA VAL A 202 5.55 -4.91 12.14
C VAL A 202 6.07 -4.63 13.54
N ASN A 203 7.31 -5.05 13.82
CA ASN A 203 7.99 -4.79 15.08
C ASN A 203 8.88 -3.56 14.96
N TYR A 204 8.95 -2.77 16.02
CA TYR A 204 9.73 -1.53 16.06
C TYR A 204 10.25 -1.24 17.47
N THR A 205 11.26 -0.40 17.55
CA THR A 205 11.90 0.00 18.81
C THR A 205 12.43 1.43 18.73
N ILE A 206 12.68 2.04 19.88
CA ILE A 206 13.49 3.26 19.96
C ILE A 206 14.97 2.84 19.85
N ASP A 207 15.73 3.51 18.98
CA ASP A 207 17.15 3.23 18.76
C ASP A 207 17.97 4.53 18.78
N ASN A 208 18.40 4.92 19.98
CA ASN A 208 19.17 6.14 20.19
C ASN A 208 20.55 6.12 19.53
N SER A 209 21.08 4.96 19.12
CA SER A 209 22.37 4.87 18.41
C SER A 209 22.34 5.53 17.02
N LEU A 210 21.17 5.83 16.49
CA LEU A 210 20.99 6.44 15.17
C LEU A 210 21.10 7.98 15.19
N VAL A 211 21.16 8.61 16.36
CA VAL A 211 21.16 10.09 16.47
C VAL A 211 22.42 10.70 15.86
N ASP A 212 23.58 10.13 16.09
CA ASP A 212 24.85 10.64 15.54
C ASP A 212 24.86 10.56 14.00
N ALA A 213 24.38 9.44 13.44
CA ALA A 213 24.29 9.28 11.99
C ALA A 213 23.30 10.28 11.37
N TYR A 214 22.18 10.51 12.03
CA TYR A 214 21.20 11.52 11.60
C TYR A 214 21.82 12.92 11.61
N ASN A 215 22.51 13.30 12.69
CA ASN A 215 23.18 14.59 12.81
C ASN A 215 24.19 14.82 11.69
N GLN A 216 25.02 13.80 11.42
CA GLN A 216 26.01 13.87 10.36
C GLN A 216 25.36 14.06 8.97
N ALA A 217 24.28 13.34 8.71
CA ALA A 217 23.59 13.40 7.41
C ALA A 217 22.86 14.72 7.18
N ASN A 218 22.36 15.35 8.25
CA ASN A 218 21.49 16.53 8.17
C ASN A 218 22.16 17.83 8.64
N GLY A 219 23.40 17.78 9.12
CA GLY A 219 24.12 18.95 9.66
C GLY A 219 23.48 19.51 10.93
N THR A 220 22.91 18.64 11.76
CA THR A 220 22.22 18.97 13.02
C THR A 220 23.05 18.58 14.23
N ASN A 221 22.61 18.96 15.45
CA ASN A 221 23.31 18.69 16.71
C ASN A 221 22.33 18.18 17.78
N TYR A 222 21.42 17.30 17.40
CA TYR A 222 20.52 16.67 18.37
C TYR A 222 21.29 15.79 19.35
N LEU A 223 20.80 15.74 20.58
CA LEU A 223 21.26 14.80 21.59
C LEU A 223 20.36 13.58 21.63
N ALA A 224 20.94 12.43 21.94
CA ALA A 224 20.17 11.23 22.21
C ALA A 224 19.33 11.43 23.48
N ALA A 225 18.07 10.99 23.42
CA ALA A 225 17.20 11.07 24.58
C ALA A 225 17.70 10.15 25.70
N PRO A 226 17.68 10.58 26.98
CA PRO A 226 18.09 9.74 28.10
C PRO A 226 17.12 8.56 28.29
N ASP A 227 17.61 7.51 28.91
CA ASP A 227 16.85 6.30 29.19
C ASP A 227 15.54 6.60 29.92
N GLY A 228 14.45 6.04 29.40
CA GLY A 228 13.12 6.21 29.95
C GLY A 228 12.48 7.59 29.70
N PHE A 229 13.14 8.50 28.98
CA PHE A 229 12.51 9.74 28.51
C PHE A 229 11.38 9.45 27.51
N ALA A 230 11.66 8.63 26.52
CA ALA A 230 10.65 8.18 25.56
C ALA A 230 10.38 6.69 25.73
N THR A 231 9.11 6.32 25.66
CA THR A 231 8.65 4.92 25.71
C THR A 231 7.57 4.71 24.66
N LEU A 232 7.56 3.55 24.04
CA LEU A 232 6.49 3.13 23.13
C LEU A 232 5.38 2.45 23.93
N ASP A 233 4.12 2.69 23.55
CA ASP A 233 2.96 2.03 24.17
C ASP A 233 2.92 0.53 23.81
N ALA A 234 3.47 0.16 22.63
CA ALA A 234 3.68 -1.20 22.18
C ALA A 234 4.97 -1.28 21.36
N THR A 235 5.52 -2.47 21.19
CA THR A 235 6.70 -2.74 20.36
C THR A 235 6.37 -3.35 19.01
N SER A 236 5.08 -3.48 18.71
CA SER A 236 4.58 -3.96 17.42
C SER A 236 3.21 -3.38 17.13
N SER A 237 2.89 -3.26 15.83
CA SER A 237 1.57 -2.95 15.33
C SER A 237 1.18 -3.95 14.24
N GLN A 238 -0.12 -4.17 14.06
CA GLN A 238 -0.67 -5.07 13.07
C GLN A 238 -1.43 -4.27 12.01
N ILE A 239 -1.05 -4.46 10.75
CA ILE A 239 -1.85 -4.03 9.60
C ILE A 239 -2.76 -5.21 9.27
N ALA A 240 -4.07 -5.02 9.43
CA ALA A 240 -5.04 -6.08 9.18
C ALA A 240 -5.14 -6.41 7.68
N ALA A 241 -5.57 -7.63 7.36
CA ALA A 241 -5.80 -8.07 5.99
C ALA A 241 -6.72 -7.08 5.24
N GLY A 242 -6.24 -6.60 4.09
CA GLY A 242 -6.95 -5.61 3.28
C GLY A 242 -6.71 -4.15 3.64
N GLU A 243 -6.09 -3.86 4.78
CA GLU A 243 -5.73 -2.52 5.19
C GLU A 243 -4.33 -2.15 4.69
N THR A 244 -4.03 -0.84 4.67
CA THR A 244 -2.75 -0.31 4.20
C THR A 244 -1.98 0.47 5.26
N ALA A 245 -2.50 0.56 6.48
CA ALA A 245 -1.81 1.29 7.53
C ALA A 245 -2.13 0.74 8.92
N ALA A 246 -1.18 0.93 9.84
CA ALA A 246 -1.37 0.78 11.27
C ALA A 246 -0.75 1.98 12.00
N LYS A 247 -1.29 2.31 13.16
CA LYS A 247 -0.74 3.35 14.02
C LYS A 247 0.17 2.74 15.08
N PHE A 248 1.15 3.50 15.49
CA PHE A 248 1.88 3.27 16.73
C PHE A 248 1.91 4.55 17.55
N SER A 249 2.08 4.42 18.85
CA SER A 249 2.15 5.56 19.77
C SER A 249 3.21 5.35 20.82
N GLY A 250 3.61 6.46 21.41
CA GLY A 250 4.54 6.50 22.50
C GLY A 250 4.32 7.72 23.38
N LYS A 251 5.03 7.76 24.48
CA LYS A 251 4.97 8.82 25.48
C LYS A 251 6.35 9.29 25.84
N ILE A 252 6.46 10.56 26.11
CA ILE A 252 7.64 11.11 26.75
C ILE A 252 7.32 11.46 28.20
N ASN A 253 8.28 11.24 29.07
CA ASN A 253 8.24 11.64 30.46
C ASN A 253 9.27 12.74 30.68
N SER A 254 8.82 13.97 30.75
CA SER A 254 9.69 15.14 30.93
C SER A 254 10.46 15.10 32.24
N ASP A 255 9.95 14.43 33.29
CA ASP A 255 10.64 14.29 34.57
C ASP A 255 12.05 13.71 34.44
N LYS A 256 12.25 12.85 33.42
CA LYS A 256 13.55 12.24 33.17
C LYS A 256 14.64 13.25 32.79
N LEU A 257 14.26 14.43 32.31
CA LEU A 257 15.18 15.50 31.96
C LEU A 257 15.60 16.33 33.18
N PHE A 258 14.81 16.28 34.26
CA PHE A 258 14.99 17.12 35.45
C PHE A 258 15.50 16.33 36.66
N THR A 259 16.03 15.12 36.43
CA THR A 259 16.56 14.26 37.53
C THR A 259 17.99 13.84 37.25
N GLY A 260 18.80 13.78 38.34
CA GLY A 260 20.15 13.25 38.30
C GLY A 260 21.06 13.95 37.30
N SER A 261 21.89 13.17 36.62
CA SER A 261 22.85 13.65 35.60
C SER A 261 22.17 14.25 34.36
N ASN A 262 20.88 14.03 34.17
CA ASN A 262 20.15 14.56 32.99
C ASN A 262 19.89 16.06 33.09
N LEU A 263 20.05 16.67 34.29
CA LEU A 263 19.98 18.12 34.47
C LEU A 263 20.99 18.89 33.60
N ASP A 264 22.12 18.26 33.27
CA ASP A 264 23.16 18.86 32.44
C ASP A 264 22.92 18.76 30.95
N ILE A 265 21.84 18.07 30.52
CA ILE A 265 21.46 17.96 29.11
C ILE A 265 20.98 19.33 28.61
N VAL A 266 21.73 19.94 27.71
CA VAL A 266 21.41 21.22 27.07
C VAL A 266 21.43 21.05 25.59
N GLY A 267 20.26 21.10 24.97
CA GLY A 267 20.11 20.93 23.53
C GLY A 267 18.82 20.19 23.18
N ASP A 268 18.49 20.22 21.90
CA ASP A 268 17.32 19.53 21.38
C ASP A 268 17.58 18.02 21.34
N LEU A 269 16.54 17.24 21.63
CA LEU A 269 16.61 15.79 21.67
C LEU A 269 16.01 15.18 20.40
N LEU A 270 16.50 14.01 20.02
CA LEU A 270 15.93 13.22 18.94
C LEU A 270 15.62 11.81 19.43
N VAL A 271 14.41 11.33 19.11
CA VAL A 271 13.98 9.97 19.40
C VAL A 271 13.78 9.24 18.09
N PRO A 272 14.71 8.40 17.66
CA PRO A 272 14.54 7.54 16.49
C PRO A 272 13.67 6.33 16.84
N VAL A 273 12.58 6.11 16.08
CA VAL A 273 11.78 4.89 16.13
C VAL A 273 12.07 4.10 14.86
N ARG A 274 12.60 2.88 15.01
CA ARG A 274 13.06 2.04 13.91
C ARG A 274 12.25 0.77 13.79
N ILE A 275 11.87 0.38 12.55
CA ILE A 275 11.35 -0.95 12.22
C ILE A 275 12.49 -1.97 12.42
N THR A 276 12.21 -3.04 13.13
CA THR A 276 13.19 -4.10 13.41
C THR A 276 12.93 -5.38 12.65
N SER A 277 11.67 -5.71 12.39
CA SER A 277 11.28 -6.88 11.62
C SER A 277 9.82 -6.84 11.22
N THR A 278 9.46 -7.70 10.28
CA THR A 278 8.09 -7.98 9.84
C THR A 278 7.77 -9.46 10.00
N SER A 279 6.48 -9.79 10.13
CA SER A 279 6.03 -11.19 10.23
C SER A 279 6.04 -11.93 8.90
N LEU A 280 6.20 -11.23 7.78
CA LEU A 280 6.22 -11.80 6.44
C LEU A 280 7.58 -11.53 5.79
N ASP A 281 8.09 -12.56 5.10
CA ASP A 281 9.31 -12.45 4.30
C ASP A 281 9.09 -11.60 3.04
N GLY A 282 10.16 -11.02 2.50
CA GLY A 282 10.12 -10.28 1.23
C GLY A 282 9.46 -8.90 1.28
N ILE A 283 9.08 -8.41 2.45
CA ILE A 283 8.65 -7.03 2.64
C ILE A 283 9.87 -6.11 2.51
N THR A 284 9.79 -5.12 1.63
CA THR A 284 10.82 -4.08 1.50
C THR A 284 10.52 -2.94 2.47
N VAL A 285 11.51 -2.53 3.27
CA VAL A 285 11.37 -1.38 4.17
C VAL A 285 11.94 -0.13 3.48
N THR A 286 11.05 0.80 3.08
CA THR A 286 11.44 2.03 2.36
C THR A 286 11.84 3.16 3.30
N THR A 287 11.15 3.30 4.43
CA THR A 287 11.45 4.26 5.49
C THR A 287 11.58 3.49 6.80
N GLU A 288 12.81 3.08 7.11
CA GLU A 288 13.08 2.24 8.28
C GLU A 288 12.93 3.00 9.59
N VAL A 289 13.27 4.29 9.62
CA VAL A 289 13.36 5.09 10.83
C VAL A 289 12.52 6.35 10.72
N MET A 290 11.68 6.55 11.74
CA MET A 290 11.01 7.82 11.98
C MET A 290 11.75 8.57 13.09
N TYR A 291 12.13 9.81 12.83
CA TYR A 291 12.83 10.67 13.77
C TYR A 291 11.85 11.67 14.40
N VAL A 292 11.75 11.65 15.72
CA VAL A 292 10.88 12.56 16.50
C VAL A 292 11.74 13.57 17.24
N PRO A 293 11.78 14.84 16.78
CA PRO A 293 12.54 15.89 17.46
C PRO A 293 11.75 16.45 18.65
N PHE A 294 12.48 16.76 19.73
CA PHE A 294 11.97 17.46 20.89
C PHE A 294 12.83 18.68 21.14
N THR A 295 12.25 19.86 20.99
CA THR A 295 12.92 21.12 21.28
C THR A 295 12.91 21.34 22.78
N MET A 296 14.10 21.45 23.35
CA MET A 296 14.25 21.70 24.78
C MET A 296 14.18 23.18 25.08
N ASP A 297 13.31 23.53 26.01
CA ASP A 297 13.30 24.87 26.59
C ASP A 297 14.51 25.00 27.54
N LYS A 298 15.51 25.76 27.08
CA LYS A 298 16.74 25.97 27.86
C LYS A 298 16.50 26.72 29.15
N GLU A 299 15.37 27.41 29.28
CA GLU A 299 15.00 28.16 30.48
C GLU A 299 14.72 27.24 31.68
N VAL A 300 14.40 25.97 31.39
CA VAL A 300 13.98 25.01 32.41
C VAL A 300 15.16 24.17 32.95
N LYS A 301 16.34 24.28 32.36
CA LYS A 301 17.50 23.46 32.70
C LYS A 301 18.50 24.25 33.53
N GLY A 302 18.76 23.75 34.70
CA GLY A 302 19.90 24.22 35.50
C GLY A 302 19.85 23.81 36.95
N PRO A 303 21.03 23.69 37.59
CA PRO A 303 21.09 23.69 39.03
C PRO A 303 20.65 25.08 39.52
N TRP A 304 19.66 25.07 40.35
CA TRP A 304 19.11 26.23 40.97
C TRP A 304 19.76 26.38 42.34
N THR A 305 20.18 27.57 42.68
CA THR A 305 20.41 27.93 44.05
C THR A 305 19.35 28.94 44.45
N VAL A 306 18.39 28.52 45.24
CA VAL A 306 17.37 29.40 45.79
C VAL A 306 17.96 30.03 47.05
N LEU A 307 18.06 31.32 47.07
CA LEU A 307 18.40 32.06 48.27
C LEU A 307 17.10 32.40 48.99
N GLU A 308 16.95 31.86 50.19
CA GLU A 308 15.87 32.24 51.06
C GLU A 308 16.10 33.65 51.62
N GLY A 309 15.17 34.53 51.38
CA GLY A 309 15.15 35.86 51.92
C GLY A 309 13.86 36.59 51.52
N ASN A 310 13.09 37.04 52.48
CA ASN A 310 11.87 37.85 52.32
C ASN A 310 10.77 37.30 51.40
N GLY A 311 10.73 35.98 51.24
CA GLY A 311 9.64 35.35 50.50
C GLY A 311 9.71 35.45 48.96
N ILE A 312 10.82 35.94 48.41
CA ILE A 312 11.10 35.97 47.00
C ILE A 312 12.31 35.09 46.74
N GLY A 313 12.11 34.00 45.99
CA GLY A 313 13.22 33.14 45.54
C GLY A 313 13.94 33.81 44.37
N TYR A 314 15.24 34.00 44.50
CA TYR A 314 16.08 34.42 43.40
C TYR A 314 17.06 33.28 43.06
N ALA A 315 17.24 33.02 41.78
CA ALA A 315 18.38 32.25 41.30
C ALA A 315 19.59 33.18 41.33
N TYR A 316 20.68 32.76 42.00
CA TYR A 316 21.83 33.62 42.24
C TYR A 316 23.05 33.24 41.38
N ASP A 317 23.79 34.27 41.00
CA ASP A 317 25.12 34.19 40.40
C ASP A 317 26.09 33.37 41.29
N PRO A 318 26.93 32.47 40.76
CA PRO A 318 27.38 32.48 39.36
C PRO A 318 26.74 31.41 38.49
N LEU A 319 25.56 31.66 37.96
CA LEU A 319 25.00 30.83 36.91
C LEU A 319 25.72 31.14 35.60
N PRO A 320 26.06 30.14 34.78
CA PRO A 320 26.55 30.38 33.44
C PRO A 320 25.58 31.27 32.65
N PRO A 321 26.07 32.11 31.75
CA PRO A 321 25.18 33.04 30.97
C PRO A 321 23.99 32.36 30.31
N ALA A 322 24.12 31.08 29.99
CA ALA A 322 23.04 30.26 29.45
C ALA A 322 21.86 30.02 30.42
N TRP A 323 22.02 30.37 31.70
CA TRP A 323 21.05 30.12 32.75
C TRP A 323 20.38 31.38 33.30
N SER A 324 20.76 32.52 32.78
CA SER A 324 20.18 33.79 33.18
C SER A 324 18.67 33.88 33.00
N VAL A 325 18.11 33.04 32.15
CA VAL A 325 16.67 32.98 31.89
C VAL A 325 15.92 32.10 32.90
N ALA A 326 16.61 31.23 33.61
CA ALA A 326 16.04 30.40 34.66
C ALA A 326 15.46 31.18 35.84
N ILE A 327 15.88 32.45 36.02
CA ILE A 327 15.33 33.35 37.03
C ILE A 327 13.84 33.56 36.90
N TYR A 328 13.33 33.65 35.66
CA TYR A 328 11.91 33.89 35.40
C TYR A 328 11.05 32.65 35.69
N THR A 329 11.61 31.49 35.55
CA THR A 329 10.87 30.26 35.82
C THR A 329 10.80 29.96 37.33
N ALA A 330 11.79 30.37 38.11
CA ALA A 330 11.75 30.27 39.58
C ALA A 330 10.64 31.13 40.21
N GLU A 331 10.35 32.29 39.63
CA GLU A 331 9.27 33.15 40.10
C GLU A 331 7.88 32.55 39.87
N ARG A 332 7.73 31.59 38.93
CA ARG A 332 6.48 30.91 38.65
C ARG A 332 6.22 29.67 39.50
N LEU A 333 7.21 29.21 40.24
CA LEU A 333 7.09 28.00 41.08
C LEU A 333 6.69 28.30 42.55
N PHE A 334 6.40 29.56 42.87
CA PHE A 334 5.93 30.01 44.20
C PHE A 334 4.52 30.64 44.10
#